data_7f9260c4c782ee5fae7568eae8c07933
#
_entry.id   7f9260c4c782ee5fae7568eae8c07933
#
_cell.length_a   1.000
_cell.length_b   1.000
_cell.length_c   1.000
_cell.angle_alpha   90.00
_cell.angle_beta   90.00
_cell.angle_gamma   90.00
#
_symmetry.space_group_name_H-M   'P 1'
#
loop_
_entity.id
_entity.type
_entity.pdbx_description
1 polymer ?
#
loop_
_entity_poly.entity_id
_entity_poly.type
_entity_poly.pdbx_seq_one_letter_code
_entity_poly.pdbx_strand_id
1 'polypeptide(L)'
;MSLQTKIVYLILVLGTIFGIASYYSLQAGVLPAFYDFEQKEANQSLNRALLAIDAELDALDIINRQYSEWNHTRDFVLGKREQYAEENLDSSSWDLTHMNMMLIFDEQGMLRWGGFQDSIGGFLETPEEE
;
A
#
# COMPACT_ATOMS: atom_id res chain seq x y z
N MET A 1 -22.83 57.53 39.12
CA MET A 1 -23.05 56.28 38.38
C MET A 1 -24.02 55.39 39.15
N SER A 2 -25.09 54.96 38.53
CA SER A 2 -26.04 54.07 39.20
C SER A 2 -25.44 52.70 39.45
N LEU A 3 -25.96 51.95 40.44
CA LEU A 3 -25.48 50.58 40.73
C LEU A 3 -25.60 49.68 39.49
N GLN A 4 -26.67 49.84 38.72
CA GLN A 4 -26.88 49.09 37.45
C GLN A 4 -25.76 49.32 36.42
N THR A 5 -25.30 50.57 36.27
CA THR A 5 -24.18 50.89 35.37
C THR A 5 -22.86 50.23 35.76
N LYS A 6 -22.59 50.15 37.06
CA LYS A 6 -21.38 49.48 37.61
C LYS A 6 -21.42 47.98 37.32
N ILE A 7 -22.58 47.34 37.47
CA ILE A 7 -22.77 45.90 37.21
C ILE A 7 -22.59 45.60 35.71
N VAL A 8 -23.13 46.40 34.81
CA VAL A 8 -22.97 46.24 33.37
C VAL A 8 -21.50 46.36 32.96
N TYR A 9 -20.76 47.37 33.50
CA TYR A 9 -19.33 47.47 33.22
C TYR A 9 -18.51 46.25 33.73
N LEU A 10 -18.85 45.73 34.91
CA LEU A 10 -18.18 44.57 35.46
C LEU A 10 -18.39 43.34 34.56
N ILE A 11 -19.60 43.12 34.10
CA ILE A 11 -19.90 41.96 33.18
C ILE A 11 -19.18 42.12 31.86
N LEU A 12 -19.11 43.33 31.28
CA LEU A 12 -18.38 43.56 30.04
C LEU A 12 -16.88 43.31 30.19
N VAL A 13 -16.26 43.79 31.28
CA VAL A 13 -14.86 43.58 31.56
C VAL A 13 -14.54 42.09 31.74
N LEU A 14 -15.34 41.38 32.54
CA LEU A 14 -15.18 39.96 32.76
C LEU A 14 -15.36 39.15 31.46
N GLY A 15 -16.36 39.46 30.65
CA GLY A 15 -16.59 38.85 29.35
C GLY A 15 -15.43 39.07 28.38
N THR A 16 -14.85 40.27 28.36
CA THR A 16 -13.68 40.59 27.52
C THR A 16 -12.46 39.81 27.96
N ILE A 17 -12.17 39.74 29.26
CA ILE A 17 -11.05 38.98 29.81
C ILE A 17 -11.19 37.48 29.50
N PHE A 18 -12.40 36.93 29.68
CA PHE A 18 -12.67 35.54 29.37
C PHE A 18 -12.52 35.24 27.86
N GLY A 19 -12.99 36.14 26.98
CA GLY A 19 -12.82 36.02 25.53
C GLY A 19 -11.36 36.01 25.12
N ILE A 20 -10.56 36.92 25.66
CA ILE A 20 -9.11 36.97 25.41
C ILE A 20 -8.40 35.71 25.90
N ALA A 21 -8.69 35.28 27.13
CA ALA A 21 -8.09 34.06 27.70
C ALA A 21 -8.44 32.82 26.89
N SER A 22 -9.70 32.68 26.44
CA SER A 22 -10.16 31.58 25.58
C SER A 22 -9.45 31.59 24.22
N TYR A 23 -9.28 32.76 23.62
CA TYR A 23 -8.56 32.91 22.36
C TYR A 23 -7.10 32.44 22.45
N TYR A 24 -6.39 32.90 23.46
CA TYR A 24 -5.00 32.49 23.68
C TYR A 24 -4.85 31.02 24.05
N SER A 25 -5.78 30.47 24.82
CA SER A 25 -5.81 29.05 25.15
C SER A 25 -5.99 28.17 23.90
N LEU A 26 -6.86 28.58 22.99
CA LEU A 26 -7.09 27.91 21.72
C LEU A 26 -5.83 27.95 20.83
N GLN A 27 -5.25 29.13 20.67
CA GLN A 27 -4.06 29.33 19.83
C GLN A 27 -2.81 28.62 20.35
N ALA A 28 -2.58 28.67 21.65
CA ALA A 28 -1.34 28.13 22.24
C ALA A 28 -1.44 26.67 22.64
N GLY A 29 -2.62 26.14 22.89
CA GLY A 29 -2.80 24.78 23.40
C GLY A 29 -3.46 23.85 22.39
N VAL A 30 -4.62 24.22 21.89
CA VAL A 30 -5.45 23.28 21.10
C VAL A 30 -4.95 23.14 19.67
N LEU A 31 -4.65 24.25 19.00
CA LEU A 31 -4.23 24.21 17.60
C LEU A 31 -2.90 23.47 17.38
N PRO A 32 -1.83 23.75 18.15
CA PRO A 32 -0.58 22.99 17.99
C PRO A 32 -0.75 21.50 18.28
N ALA A 33 -1.49 21.14 19.31
CA ALA A 33 -1.75 19.73 19.64
C ALA A 33 -2.52 19.02 18.52
N PHE A 34 -3.41 19.70 17.85
CA PHE A 34 -4.17 19.14 16.72
C PHE A 34 -3.27 18.93 15.50
N TYR A 35 -2.40 19.90 15.17
CA TYR A 35 -1.43 19.73 14.08
C TYR A 35 -0.43 18.61 14.34
N ASP A 36 0.08 18.48 15.56
CA ASP A 36 0.98 17.40 15.95
C ASP A 36 0.29 16.02 15.82
N PHE A 37 -0.99 15.96 16.20
CA PHE A 37 -1.78 14.74 16.07
C PHE A 37 -1.99 14.35 14.60
N GLU A 38 -2.42 15.30 13.75
CA GLU A 38 -2.61 15.05 12.31
C GLU A 38 -1.30 14.60 11.63
N GLN A 39 -0.18 15.25 11.95
CA GLN A 39 1.11 14.89 11.38
C GLN A 39 1.55 13.49 11.82
N LYS A 40 1.31 13.14 13.08
CA LYS A 40 1.62 11.80 13.61
C LYS A 40 0.76 10.74 12.95
N GLU A 41 -0.52 10.98 12.77
CA GLU A 41 -1.44 10.06 12.12
C GLU A 41 -1.09 9.88 10.63
N ALA A 42 -0.76 10.95 9.93
CA ALA A 42 -0.30 10.91 8.54
C ALA A 42 0.99 10.07 8.40
N ASN A 43 1.98 10.30 9.26
CA ASN A 43 3.23 9.53 9.27
C ASN A 43 3.00 8.04 9.61
N GLN A 44 2.10 7.73 10.54
CA GLN A 44 1.76 6.34 10.85
C GLN A 44 1.06 5.64 9.68
N SER A 45 0.18 6.36 8.97
CA SER A 45 -0.50 5.83 7.78
C SER A 45 0.47 5.60 6.64
N LEU A 46 1.41 6.51 6.41
CA LEU A 46 2.49 6.35 5.44
C LEU A 46 3.37 5.14 5.77
N ASN A 47 3.81 5.01 7.03
CA ASN A 47 4.62 3.87 7.43
C ASN A 47 3.89 2.54 7.26
N ARG A 48 2.60 2.47 7.55
CA ARG A 48 1.78 1.27 7.31
C ARG A 48 1.70 0.93 5.83
N ALA A 49 1.54 1.93 4.96
CA ALA A 49 1.53 1.73 3.51
C ALA A 49 2.88 1.23 2.99
N LEU A 50 3.99 1.79 3.46
CA LEU A 50 5.34 1.33 3.11
C LEU A 50 5.59 -0.11 3.54
N LEU A 51 5.24 -0.46 4.78
CA LEU A 51 5.37 -1.83 5.28
C LEU A 51 4.51 -2.84 4.50
N ALA A 52 3.33 -2.42 4.04
CA ALA A 52 2.49 -3.28 3.21
C ALA A 52 3.13 -3.52 1.83
N ILE A 53 3.71 -2.46 1.22
CA ILE A 53 4.44 -2.60 -0.06
C ILE A 53 5.66 -3.49 0.11
N ASP A 54 6.46 -3.29 1.16
CA ASP A 54 7.64 -4.13 1.43
C ASP A 54 7.25 -5.60 1.61
N ALA A 55 6.15 -5.88 2.33
CA ALA A 55 5.66 -7.24 2.51
C ALA A 55 5.22 -7.90 1.19
N GLU A 56 4.58 -7.14 0.28
CA GLU A 56 4.23 -7.64 -1.05
C GLU A 56 5.47 -7.90 -1.92
N LEU A 57 6.47 -7.03 -1.85
CA LEU A 57 7.74 -7.23 -2.57
C LEU A 57 8.49 -8.48 -2.05
N ASP A 58 8.54 -8.67 -0.74
CA ASP A 58 9.13 -9.87 -0.13
C ASP A 58 8.39 -11.14 -0.56
N ALA A 59 7.06 -11.10 -0.62
CA ALA A 59 6.26 -12.23 -1.09
C ALA A 59 6.55 -12.56 -2.56
N LEU A 60 6.65 -11.55 -3.42
CA LEU A 60 7.02 -11.72 -4.83
C LEU A 60 8.45 -12.27 -4.99
N ASP A 61 9.41 -11.82 -4.17
CA ASP A 61 10.78 -12.34 -4.19
C ASP A 61 10.83 -13.83 -3.82
N ILE A 62 10.07 -14.23 -2.81
CA ILE A 62 9.96 -15.65 -2.41
C ILE A 62 9.40 -16.49 -3.56
N ILE A 63 8.31 -16.04 -4.19
CA ILE A 63 7.70 -16.73 -5.32
C ILE A 63 8.67 -16.82 -6.49
N ASN A 64 9.29 -15.69 -6.87
CA ASN A 64 10.24 -15.63 -7.96
C ASN A 64 11.42 -16.59 -7.73
N ARG A 65 11.97 -16.62 -6.51
CA ARG A 65 13.03 -17.54 -6.13
C ARG A 65 12.59 -18.99 -6.20
N GLN A 66 11.40 -19.30 -5.71
CA GLN A 66 10.83 -20.64 -5.75
C GLN A 66 10.75 -21.18 -7.17
N TYR A 67 10.22 -20.39 -8.11
CA TYR A 67 10.11 -20.79 -9.51
C TYR A 67 11.47 -20.82 -10.21
N SER A 68 12.36 -19.87 -9.97
CA SER A 68 13.67 -19.79 -10.62
C SER A 68 14.66 -20.88 -10.16
N GLU A 69 14.60 -21.31 -8.89
CA GLU A 69 15.48 -22.35 -8.33
C GLU A 69 14.95 -23.77 -8.57
N TRP A 70 13.73 -23.93 -9.08
CA TRP A 70 13.16 -25.27 -9.32
C TRP A 70 13.83 -25.97 -10.51
N ASN A 71 14.24 -27.21 -10.30
CA ASN A 71 14.82 -28.03 -11.37
C ASN A 71 13.86 -28.24 -12.53
N HIS A 72 12.55 -28.29 -12.26
CA HIS A 72 11.49 -28.42 -13.27
C HIS A 72 11.37 -27.21 -14.16
N THR A 73 11.47 -26.00 -13.61
CA THR A 73 11.50 -24.75 -14.39
C THR A 73 12.73 -24.70 -15.28
N ARG A 74 13.89 -25.09 -14.75
CA ARG A 74 15.12 -25.19 -15.54
C ARG A 74 14.99 -26.21 -16.68
N ASP A 75 14.41 -27.37 -16.43
CA ASP A 75 14.24 -28.40 -17.45
C ASP A 75 13.23 -27.96 -18.54
N PHE A 76 12.22 -27.17 -18.17
CA PHE A 76 11.31 -26.53 -19.10
C PHE A 76 12.04 -25.53 -20.01
N VAL A 77 12.79 -24.58 -19.42
CA VAL A 77 13.57 -23.58 -20.16
C VAL A 77 14.57 -24.22 -21.11
N LEU A 78 15.13 -25.40 -20.76
CA LEU A 78 16.03 -26.17 -21.60
C LEU A 78 15.31 -27.05 -22.64
N GLY A 79 13.97 -26.96 -22.76
CA GLY A 79 13.18 -27.75 -23.72
C GLY A 79 13.07 -29.25 -23.39
N LYS A 80 13.36 -29.64 -22.15
CA LYS A 80 13.31 -31.03 -21.69
C LYS A 80 11.94 -31.45 -21.13
N ARG A 81 11.09 -30.48 -20.80
CA ARG A 81 9.78 -30.72 -20.17
C ARG A 81 8.73 -29.73 -20.70
N GLU A 82 8.18 -30.02 -21.85
CA GLU A 82 7.20 -29.16 -22.54
C GLU A 82 5.88 -28.99 -21.76
N GLN A 83 5.44 -30.02 -21.04
CA GLN A 83 4.18 -30.01 -20.27
C GLN A 83 4.26 -29.26 -18.94
N TYR A 84 5.40 -28.67 -18.61
CA TYR A 84 5.61 -27.97 -17.32
C TYR A 84 4.63 -26.79 -17.14
N ALA A 85 4.39 -26.01 -18.17
CA ALA A 85 3.51 -24.85 -18.11
C ALA A 85 2.08 -25.27 -17.78
N GLU A 86 1.53 -26.29 -18.47
CA GLU A 86 0.20 -26.81 -18.22
C GLU A 86 0.04 -27.43 -16.81
N GLU A 87 1.11 -28.05 -16.28
CA GLU A 87 1.08 -28.73 -14.97
C GLU A 87 1.25 -27.78 -13.78
N ASN A 88 1.96 -26.64 -13.95
CA ASN A 88 2.42 -25.82 -12.83
C ASN A 88 2.11 -24.34 -12.94
N LEU A 89 1.70 -23.85 -14.12
CA LEU A 89 1.47 -22.43 -14.36
C LEU A 89 0.01 -22.13 -14.74
N ASP A 90 -0.91 -22.98 -14.27
CA ASP A 90 -2.33 -22.81 -14.51
C ASP A 90 -2.94 -21.64 -13.69
N SER A 91 -4.13 -21.21 -14.06
CA SER A 91 -4.83 -20.08 -13.40
C SER A 91 -5.10 -20.32 -11.91
N SER A 92 -5.22 -21.59 -11.48
CA SER A 92 -5.49 -21.91 -10.07
C SER A 92 -4.30 -21.61 -9.17
N SER A 93 -3.08 -21.76 -9.66
CA SER A 93 -1.85 -21.41 -8.97
C SER A 93 -1.74 -19.89 -8.76
N TRP A 94 -2.27 -19.11 -9.68
CA TRP A 94 -2.23 -17.64 -9.67
C TRP A 94 -3.19 -17.03 -8.68
N ASP A 95 -4.39 -17.60 -8.55
CA ASP A 95 -5.38 -17.17 -7.57
C ASP A 95 -4.83 -17.26 -6.13
N LEU A 96 -4.03 -18.29 -5.86
CA LEU A 96 -3.42 -18.51 -4.54
C LEU A 96 -2.27 -17.53 -4.24
N THR A 97 -1.56 -17.09 -5.27
CA THR A 97 -0.36 -16.25 -5.12
C THR A 97 -0.63 -14.77 -5.38
N HIS A 98 -1.86 -14.41 -5.79
CA HIS A 98 -2.27 -13.06 -6.18
C HIS A 98 -1.36 -12.43 -7.27
N MET A 99 -0.76 -13.27 -8.11
CA MET A 99 0.04 -12.81 -9.23
C MET A 99 -0.85 -12.33 -10.37
N ASN A 100 -0.46 -11.23 -11.01
CA ASN A 100 -1.13 -10.70 -12.18
C ASN A 100 -0.37 -10.99 -13.48
N MET A 101 0.94 -11.21 -13.39
CA MET A 101 1.80 -11.49 -14.53
C MET A 101 3.00 -12.32 -14.11
N MET A 102 3.38 -13.29 -14.96
CA MET A 102 4.63 -14.03 -14.83
C MET A 102 5.25 -14.20 -16.22
N LEU A 103 6.57 -13.98 -16.30
CA LEU A 103 7.34 -14.16 -17.53
C LEU A 103 8.54 -15.04 -17.21
N ILE A 104 8.79 -16.06 -18.03
CA ILE A 104 9.94 -16.96 -17.91
C ILE A 104 10.85 -16.77 -19.12
N PHE A 105 12.09 -16.39 -18.85
CA PHE A 105 13.13 -16.18 -19.86
C PHE A 105 14.21 -17.23 -19.73
N ASP A 106 14.87 -17.54 -20.86
CA ASP A 106 16.09 -18.34 -20.85
C ASP A 106 17.35 -17.52 -20.56
N GLU A 107 18.51 -18.18 -20.52
CA GLU A 107 19.82 -17.56 -20.27
C GLU A 107 20.20 -16.51 -21.32
N GLN A 108 19.62 -16.58 -22.52
CA GLN A 108 19.82 -15.63 -23.61
C GLN A 108 18.86 -14.46 -23.54
N GLY A 109 17.92 -14.45 -22.59
CA GLY A 109 16.89 -13.43 -22.43
C GLY A 109 15.72 -13.59 -23.40
N MET A 110 15.56 -14.77 -24.02
CA MET A 110 14.41 -15.10 -24.86
C MET A 110 13.24 -15.52 -24.01
N LEU A 111 12.04 -14.99 -24.30
CA LEU A 111 10.81 -15.36 -23.60
C LEU A 111 10.45 -16.81 -23.94
N ARG A 112 10.36 -17.65 -22.92
CA ARG A 112 9.96 -19.07 -23.05
C ARG A 112 8.51 -19.27 -22.71
N TRP A 113 7.98 -18.47 -21.82
CA TRP A 113 6.59 -18.52 -21.42
C TRP A 113 6.17 -17.19 -20.79
N GLY A 114 4.92 -16.79 -21.00
CA GLY A 114 4.33 -15.63 -20.39
C GLY A 114 2.84 -15.79 -20.20
N GLY A 115 2.37 -15.45 -19.01
CA GLY A 115 0.96 -15.45 -18.67
C GLY A 115 0.59 -14.19 -17.91
N PHE A 116 -0.67 -13.76 -18.06
CA PHE A 116 -1.26 -12.70 -17.24
C PHE A 116 -2.74 -12.95 -16.98
N GLN A 117 -3.13 -12.51 -15.80
CA GLN A 117 -4.50 -12.55 -15.34
C GLN A 117 -5.06 -11.13 -15.36
N ASP A 118 -6.18 -10.93 -16.02
CA ASP A 118 -6.87 -9.63 -16.01
C ASP A 118 -7.68 -9.46 -14.71
N SER A 119 -8.15 -8.24 -14.47
CA SER A 119 -8.95 -7.90 -13.28
C SER A 119 -10.33 -8.58 -13.22
N ILE A 120 -10.72 -9.32 -14.26
CA ILE A 120 -12.00 -10.05 -14.38
C ILE A 120 -11.78 -11.57 -14.19
N GLY A 121 -10.51 -12.00 -13.98
CA GLY A 121 -10.14 -13.41 -13.83
C GLY A 121 -9.92 -14.14 -15.16
N GLY A 122 -9.76 -13.40 -16.27
CA GLY A 122 -9.36 -13.94 -17.56
C GLY A 122 -7.87 -14.24 -17.57
N PHE A 123 -7.51 -15.49 -17.88
CA PHE A 123 -6.12 -15.91 -18.03
C PHE A 123 -5.74 -15.89 -19.52
N LEU A 124 -4.67 -15.18 -19.85
CA LEU A 124 -4.13 -15.11 -21.20
C LEU A 124 -2.70 -15.63 -21.19
N GLU A 125 -2.45 -16.61 -22.04
CA GLU A 125 -1.12 -17.18 -22.28
C GLU A 125 -0.57 -16.60 -23.59
N THR A 126 0.73 -16.25 -23.60
CA THR A 126 1.37 -15.82 -24.85
C THR A 126 1.46 -17.01 -25.80
N PRO A 127 0.98 -16.90 -27.05
CA PRO A 127 1.16 -17.96 -28.03
C PRO A 127 2.67 -18.21 -28.23
N GLU A 128 3.06 -19.49 -28.32
CA GLU A 128 4.39 -19.87 -28.76
C GLU A 128 4.61 -19.26 -30.15
N GLU A 129 5.67 -18.49 -30.33
CA GLU A 129 6.10 -18.07 -31.66
C GLU A 129 6.64 -19.33 -32.36
N GLU A 130 5.97 -19.74 -33.45
CA GLU A 130 6.40 -20.81 -34.35
C GLU A 130 7.71 -20.45 -35.09
#